data_a5b4f0ba21cf072e30caf854d380aa25
#
_entry.id   a5b4f0ba21cf072e30caf854d380aa25
#
_cell.length_a   1.000
_cell.length_b   1.000
_cell.length_c   1.000
_cell.angle_alpha   90.00
_cell.angle_beta   90.00
_cell.angle_gamma   90.00
#
_symmetry.space_group_name_H-M   'P 1'
#
loop_
_entity.id
_entity.type
_entity.pdbx_description
1 polymer ?
#
loop_
_entity_poly.entity_id
_entity_poly.type
_entity_poly.pdbx_seq_one_letter_code
_entity_poly.pdbx_strand_id
1 'polypeptide(L)'
;MNKLNIILSGIVRNNPTFVLVLGMGPTLGTTTSAGNGMGMGLATMAVLIMSNLVISLIKNIIPDKVRIPAFIVVIASFVTVVEMLMKAYTPPLYEALGVFIPLIVVNCIILGRAEAFASKNTPLDSVLDGVGIGLGFTLSLTAVGAVREILGSGAIFGISLGTADYMPLIFVLAPGAFLVLGYLMVLFNKLAKK
;
A
#
# COMPACT_ATOMS: atom_id res chain seq x y z
N MET A 1 2.80 -5.87 24.58
CA MET A 1 1.69 -5.24 23.84
C MET A 1 0.74 -6.32 23.37
N ASN A 2 -0.57 -6.13 23.50
CA ASN A 2 -1.53 -7.11 22.97
C ASN A 2 -1.39 -7.18 21.44
N LYS A 3 -1.26 -8.40 20.91
CA LYS A 3 -1.05 -8.64 19.46
C LYS A 3 -2.13 -8.01 18.57
N LEU A 4 -3.38 -7.96 19.08
CA LEU A 4 -4.50 -7.27 18.42
C LEU A 4 -4.29 -5.74 18.32
N ASN A 5 -3.66 -5.14 19.32
CA ASN A 5 -3.39 -3.70 19.29
C ASN A 5 -2.36 -3.30 18.24
N ILE A 6 -1.45 -4.20 17.86
CA ILE A 6 -0.48 -3.95 16.78
C ILE A 6 -1.23 -3.83 15.45
N ILE A 7 -2.13 -4.77 15.15
CA ILE A 7 -2.92 -4.79 13.91
C ILE A 7 -3.85 -3.59 13.84
N LEU A 8 -4.62 -3.33 14.91
CA LEU A 8 -5.57 -2.21 14.95
C LEU A 8 -4.87 -0.84 14.86
N SER A 9 -3.68 -0.72 15.47
CA SER A 9 -2.90 0.50 15.36
C SER A 9 -2.45 0.77 13.94
N GLY A 10 -2.12 -0.27 13.16
CA GLY A 10 -1.74 -0.15 11.75
C GLY A 10 -2.88 0.32 10.85
N ILE A 11 -4.11 -0.08 11.17
CA ILE A 11 -5.29 0.29 10.38
C ILE A 11 -5.75 1.73 10.67
N VAL A 12 -5.76 2.16 11.93
CA VAL A 12 -6.36 3.44 12.33
C VAL A 12 -5.31 4.46 12.78
N ARG A 13 -4.54 4.17 13.83
CA ARG A 13 -3.62 5.15 14.44
C ARG A 13 -2.38 5.42 13.61
N ASN A 14 -1.84 4.38 12.98
CA ASN A 14 -0.64 4.41 12.15
C ASN A 14 -0.98 4.09 10.69
N ASN A 15 -2.16 4.52 10.22
CA ASN A 15 -2.52 4.32 8.81
C ASN A 15 -1.45 4.93 7.92
N PRO A 16 -0.81 4.13 7.02
CA PRO A 16 0.34 4.60 6.28
C PRO A 16 0.02 5.76 5.34
N THR A 17 -1.15 5.75 4.69
CA THR A 17 -1.52 6.77 3.71
C THR A 17 -2.13 8.00 4.37
N PHE A 18 -3.11 7.83 5.26
CA PHE A 18 -3.88 8.96 5.80
C PHE A 18 -3.24 9.63 7.02
N VAL A 19 -2.40 8.92 7.77
CA VAL A 19 -1.75 9.44 8.98
C VAL A 19 -0.26 9.69 8.76
N LEU A 20 0.46 8.70 8.22
CA LEU A 20 1.90 8.79 8.02
C LEU A 20 2.29 9.46 6.70
N VAL A 21 1.33 9.61 5.77
CA VAL A 21 1.56 10.20 4.44
C VAL A 21 2.66 9.46 3.67
N LEU A 22 2.71 8.13 3.84
CA LEU A 22 3.66 7.23 3.19
C LEU A 22 3.00 6.50 2.01
N GLY A 23 3.81 6.05 1.04
CA GLY A 23 3.32 5.29 -0.11
C GLY A 23 2.56 6.12 -1.14
N MET A 24 2.87 7.40 -1.26
CA MET A 24 2.17 8.32 -2.17
C MET A 24 2.34 7.95 -3.64
N GLY A 25 3.50 7.41 -4.05
CA GLY A 25 3.75 6.98 -5.43
C GLY A 25 2.69 6.01 -5.94
N PRO A 26 2.54 4.82 -5.34
CA PRO A 26 1.47 3.90 -5.68
C PRO A 26 0.07 4.50 -5.47
N THR A 27 -0.15 5.25 -4.40
CA THR A 27 -1.47 5.85 -4.10
C THR A 27 -1.95 6.77 -5.23
N LEU A 28 -1.08 7.55 -5.83
CA LEU A 28 -1.46 8.46 -6.92
C LEU A 28 -1.53 7.76 -8.27
N GLY A 29 -0.64 6.80 -8.52
CA GLY A 29 -0.50 6.13 -9.81
C GLY A 29 -1.50 5.01 -10.04
N THR A 30 -1.75 4.16 -9.04
CA THR A 30 -2.54 2.93 -9.22
C THR A 30 -4.03 3.07 -8.88
N THR A 31 -4.45 4.16 -8.23
CA THR A 31 -5.83 4.35 -7.79
C THR A 31 -6.77 4.92 -8.87
N THR A 32 -6.52 4.62 -10.14
CA THR A 32 -7.45 4.96 -11.24
C THR A 32 -8.74 4.15 -11.16
N SER A 33 -8.68 2.97 -10.56
CA SER A 33 -9.80 2.07 -10.31
C SER A 33 -9.68 1.48 -8.90
N ALA A 34 -10.80 1.19 -8.26
CA ALA A 34 -10.84 0.54 -6.94
C ALA A 34 -10.20 -0.85 -6.98
N GLY A 35 -10.41 -1.60 -8.07
CA GLY A 35 -9.81 -2.92 -8.28
C GLY A 35 -8.27 -2.87 -8.36
N ASN A 36 -7.72 -1.91 -9.10
CA ASN A 36 -6.28 -1.71 -9.20
C ASN A 36 -5.67 -1.28 -7.85
N GLY A 37 -6.36 -0.39 -7.13
CA GLY A 37 -5.95 0.03 -5.79
C GLY A 37 -5.90 -1.14 -4.79
N MET A 38 -6.92 -2.00 -4.81
CA MET A 38 -6.98 -3.20 -3.97
C MET A 38 -5.89 -4.20 -4.33
N GLY A 39 -5.69 -4.48 -5.63
CA GLY A 39 -4.65 -5.39 -6.11
C GLY A 39 -3.25 -4.94 -5.71
N MET A 40 -2.95 -3.66 -5.90
CA MET A 40 -1.67 -3.06 -5.49
C MET A 40 -1.47 -3.09 -3.98
N GLY A 41 -2.53 -2.82 -3.21
CA GLY A 41 -2.50 -2.90 -1.75
C GLY A 41 -2.19 -4.30 -1.25
N LEU A 42 -2.85 -5.33 -1.79
CA LEU A 42 -2.61 -6.73 -1.44
C LEU A 42 -1.20 -7.19 -1.84
N ALA A 43 -0.71 -6.82 -3.03
CA ALA A 43 0.65 -7.11 -3.44
C ALA A 43 1.68 -6.48 -2.49
N THR A 44 1.50 -5.20 -2.14
CA THR A 44 2.35 -4.52 -1.16
C THR A 44 2.29 -5.16 0.23
N MET A 45 1.11 -5.59 0.67
CA MET A 45 0.94 -6.30 1.94
C MET A 45 1.70 -7.62 1.96
N ALA A 46 1.62 -8.41 0.90
CA ALA A 46 2.34 -9.67 0.78
C ALA A 46 3.87 -9.45 0.88
N VAL A 47 4.40 -8.49 0.12
CA VAL A 47 5.82 -8.13 0.18
C VAL A 47 6.21 -7.65 1.57
N LEU A 48 5.38 -6.81 2.20
CA LEU A 48 5.65 -6.26 3.53
C LEU A 48 5.74 -7.34 4.61
N ILE A 49 4.83 -8.31 4.59
CA ILE A 49 4.83 -9.43 5.54
C ILE A 49 6.10 -10.27 5.37
N MET A 50 6.41 -10.67 4.12
CA MET A 50 7.55 -11.54 3.83
C MET A 50 8.88 -10.83 4.11
N SER A 51 9.02 -9.58 3.69
CA SER A 51 10.24 -8.79 3.93
C SER A 51 10.46 -8.50 5.42
N ASN A 52 9.42 -8.11 6.16
CA ASN A 52 9.53 -7.89 7.60
C ASN A 52 9.93 -9.16 8.36
N LEU A 53 9.40 -10.32 7.98
CA LEU A 53 9.77 -11.60 8.56
C LEU A 53 11.27 -11.88 8.37
N VAL A 54 11.74 -11.83 7.12
CA VAL A 54 13.14 -12.14 6.79
C VAL A 54 14.09 -11.10 7.39
N ILE A 55 13.78 -9.82 7.30
CA ILE A 55 14.59 -8.75 7.87
C ILE A 55 14.73 -8.92 9.40
N SER A 56 13.63 -9.27 10.07
CA SER A 56 13.68 -9.52 11.52
C SER A 56 14.54 -10.74 11.89
N LEU A 57 14.66 -11.73 11.02
CA LEU A 57 15.52 -12.90 11.22
C LEU A 57 17.01 -12.58 11.01
N ILE A 58 17.33 -11.78 9.97
CA ILE A 58 18.72 -11.49 9.56
C ILE A 58 19.29 -10.21 10.18
N LYS A 59 18.51 -9.45 10.95
CA LYS A 59 18.91 -8.17 11.52
C LYS A 59 20.22 -8.20 12.32
N ASN A 60 20.51 -9.31 12.99
CA ASN A 60 21.71 -9.46 13.81
C ASN A 60 22.98 -9.78 13.00
N ILE A 61 22.81 -10.16 11.72
CA ILE A 61 23.92 -10.55 10.83
C ILE A 61 24.38 -9.32 10.02
N ILE A 62 23.49 -8.36 9.78
CA ILE A 62 23.78 -7.21 8.92
C ILE A 62 24.41 -6.08 9.73
N PRO A 63 25.64 -5.60 9.36
CA PRO A 63 26.24 -4.44 9.96
C PRO A 63 25.42 -3.17 9.72
N ASP A 64 25.39 -2.26 10.70
CA ASP A 64 24.61 -1.01 10.63
C ASP A 64 24.92 -0.15 9.40
N LYS A 65 26.18 -0.15 8.95
CA LYS A 65 26.63 0.67 7.80
C LYS A 65 26.00 0.26 6.46
N VAL A 66 25.58 -1.00 6.29
CA VAL A 66 25.03 -1.54 5.05
C VAL A 66 23.58 -2.02 5.21
N ARG A 67 22.93 -1.64 6.30
CA ARG A 67 21.57 -2.10 6.64
C ARG A 67 20.54 -1.74 5.58
N ILE A 68 20.47 -0.47 5.15
CA ILE A 68 19.49 -0.01 4.18
C ILE A 68 19.65 -0.69 2.81
N PRO A 69 20.87 -0.75 2.19
CA PRO A 69 21.05 -1.51 0.96
C PRO A 69 20.69 -2.99 1.08
N ALA A 70 21.01 -3.64 2.20
CA ALA A 70 20.66 -5.04 2.42
C ALA A 70 19.15 -5.26 2.49
N PHE A 71 18.40 -4.37 3.15
CA PHE A 71 16.94 -4.44 3.20
C PHE A 71 16.32 -4.25 1.81
N ILE A 72 16.85 -3.35 1.00
CA ILE A 72 16.36 -3.14 -0.39
C ILE A 72 16.54 -4.41 -1.22
N VAL A 73 17.66 -5.13 -1.09
CA VAL A 73 17.89 -6.40 -1.81
C VAL A 73 16.87 -7.45 -1.40
N VAL A 74 16.58 -7.60 -0.11
CA VAL A 74 15.57 -8.53 0.40
C VAL A 74 14.18 -8.17 -0.14
N ILE A 75 13.79 -6.90 -0.07
CA ILE A 75 12.50 -6.41 -0.55
C ILE A 75 12.38 -6.65 -2.07
N ALA A 76 13.43 -6.33 -2.84
CA ALA A 76 13.46 -6.53 -4.29
C ALA A 76 13.26 -8.00 -4.68
N SER A 77 13.90 -8.91 -3.96
CA SER A 77 13.72 -10.35 -4.17
C SER A 77 12.26 -10.80 -3.99
N PHE A 78 11.59 -10.32 -2.95
CA PHE A 78 10.18 -10.64 -2.73
C PHE A 78 9.24 -9.96 -3.73
N VAL A 79 9.55 -8.73 -4.14
CA VAL A 79 8.78 -8.05 -5.20
C VAL A 79 8.84 -8.84 -6.50
N THR A 80 10.02 -9.34 -6.89
CA THR A 80 10.18 -10.17 -8.08
C THR A 80 9.35 -11.46 -7.98
N VAL A 81 9.34 -12.12 -6.82
CA VAL A 81 8.51 -13.32 -6.60
C VAL A 81 7.02 -12.98 -6.74
N VAL A 82 6.55 -11.90 -6.12
CA VAL A 82 5.15 -11.47 -6.23
C VAL A 82 4.80 -11.09 -7.65
N GLU A 83 5.69 -10.42 -8.38
CA GLU A 83 5.51 -10.08 -9.79
C GLU A 83 5.33 -11.34 -10.64
N MET A 84 6.17 -12.36 -10.46
CA MET A 84 6.05 -13.63 -11.17
C MET A 84 4.74 -14.35 -10.85
N LEU A 85 4.33 -14.34 -9.59
CA LEU A 85 3.06 -14.93 -9.16
C LEU A 85 1.86 -14.19 -9.77
N MET A 86 1.87 -12.86 -9.79
CA MET A 86 0.80 -12.07 -10.40
C MET A 86 0.72 -12.31 -11.91
N LYS A 87 1.86 -12.42 -12.59
CA LYS A 87 1.91 -12.73 -14.02
C LYS A 87 1.34 -14.12 -14.34
N ALA A 88 1.54 -15.09 -13.44
CA ALA A 88 1.05 -16.45 -13.62
C ALA A 88 -0.44 -16.62 -13.30
N TYR A 89 -0.94 -15.98 -12.24
CA TYR A 89 -2.29 -16.21 -11.72
C TYR A 89 -3.30 -15.12 -12.08
N THR A 90 -2.84 -13.88 -12.25
CA THR A 90 -3.71 -12.71 -12.52
C THR A 90 -3.17 -11.85 -13.66
N PRO A 91 -3.11 -12.37 -14.91
CA PRO A 91 -2.57 -11.63 -16.05
C PRO A 91 -3.24 -10.27 -16.28
N PRO A 92 -4.59 -10.13 -16.19
CA PRO A 92 -5.25 -8.84 -16.42
C PRO A 92 -4.84 -7.77 -15.38
N LEU A 93 -4.66 -8.18 -14.13
CA LEU A 93 -4.22 -7.28 -13.07
C LEU A 93 -2.74 -6.93 -13.22
N TYR A 94 -1.93 -7.90 -13.65
CA TYR A 94 -0.52 -7.67 -13.97
C TYR A 94 -0.35 -6.64 -15.10
N GLU A 95 -1.13 -6.74 -16.18
CA GLU A 95 -1.08 -5.76 -17.29
C GLU A 95 -1.47 -4.36 -16.84
N ALA A 96 -2.48 -4.24 -15.98
CA ALA A 96 -2.93 -2.95 -15.43
C ALA A 96 -1.92 -2.32 -14.46
N LEU A 97 -1.21 -3.13 -13.68
CA LEU A 97 -0.29 -2.69 -12.61
C LEU A 97 1.20 -2.81 -13.00
N GLY A 98 1.53 -3.40 -14.14
CA GLY A 98 2.87 -3.88 -14.47
C GLY A 98 4.01 -2.88 -14.24
N VAL A 99 3.80 -1.61 -14.59
CA VAL A 99 4.80 -0.55 -14.37
C VAL A 99 4.94 -0.17 -12.88
N PHE A 100 3.89 -0.38 -12.09
CA PHE A 100 3.85 0.02 -10.69
C PHE A 100 4.33 -1.07 -9.71
N ILE A 101 4.37 -2.33 -10.12
CA ILE A 101 4.85 -3.44 -9.28
C ILE A 101 6.32 -3.25 -8.89
N PRO A 102 7.26 -2.93 -9.80
CA PRO A 102 8.63 -2.62 -9.42
C PRO A 102 8.76 -1.43 -8.45
N LEU A 103 7.80 -0.50 -8.48
CA LEU A 103 7.77 0.64 -7.55
C LEU A 103 7.56 0.23 -6.09
N ILE A 104 7.08 -1.00 -5.85
CA ILE A 104 6.94 -1.56 -4.49
C ILE A 104 8.32 -1.63 -3.79
N VAL A 105 9.39 -1.88 -4.53
CA VAL A 105 10.77 -1.96 -3.98
C VAL A 105 11.17 -0.65 -3.29
N VAL A 106 10.85 0.48 -3.92
CA VAL A 106 11.19 1.81 -3.43
C VAL A 106 10.07 2.45 -2.60
N ASN A 107 9.04 1.68 -2.26
CA ASN A 107 7.94 2.17 -1.45
C ASN A 107 8.42 2.47 -0.03
N CYS A 108 8.30 3.74 0.35
CA CYS A 108 8.71 4.23 1.67
C CYS A 108 7.99 3.54 2.85
N ILE A 109 6.82 2.93 2.63
CA ILE A 109 6.13 2.15 3.66
C ILE A 109 6.96 0.92 4.02
N ILE A 110 7.39 0.15 3.02
CA ILE A 110 8.09 -1.13 3.24
C ILE A 110 9.45 -0.87 3.88
N LEU A 111 10.23 0.03 3.30
CA LEU A 111 11.54 0.37 3.83
C LEU A 111 11.44 1.01 5.22
N GLY A 112 10.48 1.92 5.41
CA GLY A 112 10.24 2.57 6.70
C GLY A 112 9.85 1.58 7.79
N ARG A 113 9.01 0.58 7.50
CA ARG A 113 8.63 -0.45 8.48
C ARG A 113 9.74 -1.46 8.72
N ALA A 114 10.51 -1.81 7.68
CA ALA A 114 11.69 -2.66 7.79
C ALA A 114 12.69 -2.08 8.81
N GLU A 115 12.98 -0.79 8.70
CA GLU A 115 13.94 -0.13 9.58
C GLU A 115 13.35 0.27 10.94
N ALA A 116 12.14 0.86 10.96
CA ALA A 116 11.55 1.37 12.19
C ALA A 116 11.06 0.25 13.13
N PHE A 117 10.58 -0.87 12.58
CA PHE A 117 9.92 -1.91 13.36
C PHE A 117 10.60 -3.28 13.22
N ALA A 118 10.76 -3.84 12.02
CA ALA A 118 11.25 -5.21 11.82
C ALA A 118 12.68 -5.40 12.32
N SER A 119 13.54 -4.40 12.15
CA SER A 119 14.92 -4.43 12.64
C SER A 119 15.06 -4.46 14.16
N LYS A 120 14.01 -4.08 14.91
CA LYS A 120 14.06 -3.93 16.38
C LYS A 120 13.20 -4.94 17.12
N ASN A 121 12.19 -5.51 16.50
CA ASN A 121 11.20 -6.38 17.14
C ASN A 121 11.38 -7.85 16.77
N THR A 122 10.59 -8.71 17.40
CA THR A 122 10.55 -10.15 17.12
C THR A 122 9.96 -10.46 15.75
N PRO A 123 10.28 -11.59 15.11
CA PRO A 123 9.72 -11.96 13.80
C PRO A 123 8.18 -12.04 13.81
N LEU A 124 7.58 -12.54 14.88
CA LEU A 124 6.12 -12.63 15.02
C LEU A 124 5.46 -11.25 15.08
N ASP A 125 6.01 -10.33 15.87
CA ASP A 125 5.47 -8.98 15.96
C ASP A 125 5.66 -8.22 14.64
N SER A 126 6.75 -8.48 13.94
CA SER A 126 7.05 -7.87 12.63
C SER A 126 6.08 -8.34 11.53
N VAL A 127 5.66 -9.60 11.56
CA VAL A 127 4.61 -10.13 10.67
C VAL A 127 3.26 -9.48 10.99
N LEU A 128 2.87 -9.40 12.27
CA LEU A 128 1.61 -8.79 12.69
C LEU A 128 1.55 -7.29 12.32
N ASP A 129 2.66 -6.59 12.46
CA ASP A 129 2.79 -5.21 12.00
C ASP A 129 2.64 -5.11 10.47
N GLY A 130 3.28 -6.00 9.73
CA GLY A 130 3.14 -6.09 8.27
C GLY A 130 1.70 -6.30 7.83
N VAL A 131 0.95 -7.16 8.51
CA VAL A 131 -0.49 -7.37 8.26
C VAL A 131 -1.29 -6.11 8.58
N GLY A 132 -1.08 -5.49 9.74
CA GLY A 132 -1.82 -4.30 10.17
C GLY A 132 -1.62 -3.11 9.24
N ILE A 133 -0.36 -2.79 8.92
CA ILE A 133 0.01 -1.70 8.01
C ILE A 133 -0.42 -2.01 6.57
N GLY A 134 -0.24 -3.25 6.12
CA GLY A 134 -0.66 -3.70 4.79
C GLY A 134 -2.16 -3.62 4.58
N LEU A 135 -2.97 -4.02 5.56
CA LEU A 135 -4.42 -3.85 5.54
C LEU A 135 -4.82 -2.37 5.54
N GLY A 136 -4.19 -1.56 6.39
CA GLY A 136 -4.42 -0.11 6.42
C GLY A 136 -4.13 0.54 5.07
N PHE A 137 -3.05 0.15 4.41
CA PHE A 137 -2.68 0.62 3.08
C PHE A 137 -3.66 0.18 2.01
N THR A 138 -4.04 -1.10 2.00
CA THR A 138 -5.01 -1.65 1.04
C THR A 138 -6.36 -0.94 1.14
N LEU A 139 -6.87 -0.74 2.37
CA LEU A 139 -8.11 -0.02 2.60
C LEU A 139 -8.03 1.42 2.11
N SER A 140 -6.92 2.10 2.37
CA SER A 140 -6.71 3.48 1.92
C SER A 140 -6.66 3.60 0.41
N LEU A 141 -5.91 2.71 -0.29
CA LEU A 141 -5.85 2.68 -1.75
C LEU A 141 -7.21 2.39 -2.37
N THR A 142 -7.93 1.42 -1.81
CA THR A 142 -9.29 1.06 -2.28
C THR A 142 -10.25 2.22 -2.10
N ALA A 143 -10.21 2.91 -0.96
CA ALA A 143 -11.07 4.08 -0.71
C ALA A 143 -10.77 5.23 -1.68
N VAL A 144 -9.49 5.57 -1.88
CA VAL A 144 -9.08 6.60 -2.85
C VAL A 144 -9.49 6.19 -4.27
N GLY A 145 -9.24 4.92 -4.64
CA GLY A 145 -9.61 4.37 -5.94
C GLY A 145 -11.12 4.39 -6.19
N ALA A 146 -11.92 3.98 -5.21
CA ALA A 146 -13.39 4.00 -5.32
C ALA A 146 -13.94 5.42 -5.52
N VAL A 147 -13.46 6.39 -4.73
CA VAL A 147 -13.90 7.79 -4.89
C VAL A 147 -13.48 8.35 -6.24
N ARG A 148 -12.27 8.07 -6.71
CA ARG A 148 -11.80 8.50 -8.03
C ARG A 148 -12.58 7.84 -9.17
N GLU A 149 -12.88 6.54 -9.05
CA GLU A 149 -13.65 5.80 -10.04
C GLU A 149 -15.07 6.33 -10.14
N ILE A 150 -15.71 6.66 -9.01
CA ILE A 150 -17.05 7.28 -8.98
C ILE A 150 -17.02 8.66 -9.64
N LEU A 151 -16.06 9.52 -9.26
CA LEU A 151 -16.00 10.91 -9.74
C LEU A 151 -15.45 11.04 -11.17
N GLY A 152 -14.62 10.10 -11.62
CA GLY A 152 -13.94 10.16 -12.91
C GLY A 152 -14.61 9.37 -14.03
N SER A 153 -15.20 8.22 -13.73
CA SER A 153 -15.83 7.34 -14.73
C SER A 153 -17.28 6.97 -14.44
N GLY A 154 -17.83 7.42 -13.28
CA GLY A 154 -19.20 7.08 -12.89
C GLY A 154 -19.41 5.58 -12.72
N ALA A 155 -18.35 4.84 -12.35
CA ALA A 155 -18.37 3.41 -12.15
C ALA A 155 -17.89 3.07 -10.72
N ILE A 156 -18.24 1.90 -10.22
CA ILE A 156 -17.69 1.30 -9.00
C ILE A 156 -17.30 -0.13 -9.34
N PHE A 157 -16.03 -0.51 -9.13
CA PHE A 157 -15.49 -1.84 -9.48
C PHE A 157 -15.80 -2.27 -10.93
N GLY A 158 -15.74 -1.32 -11.87
CA GLY A 158 -16.02 -1.58 -13.28
C GLY A 158 -17.51 -1.67 -13.65
N ILE A 159 -18.43 -1.50 -12.70
CA ILE A 159 -19.87 -1.46 -12.97
C ILE A 159 -20.28 -0.01 -13.20
N SER A 160 -20.69 0.32 -14.44
CA SER A 160 -21.14 1.67 -14.81
C SER A 160 -22.45 2.04 -14.13
N LEU A 161 -22.47 3.22 -13.45
CA LEU A 161 -23.69 3.79 -12.86
C LEU A 161 -24.54 4.62 -13.86
N GLY A 162 -24.16 4.65 -15.14
CA GLY A 162 -24.96 5.28 -16.19
C GLY A 162 -24.80 6.80 -16.38
N THR A 163 -23.85 7.45 -15.73
CA THR A 163 -23.63 8.92 -15.79
C THR A 163 -22.31 9.33 -16.45
N ALA A 164 -21.72 8.47 -17.27
CA ALA A 164 -20.37 8.63 -17.81
C ALA A 164 -20.13 9.88 -18.68
N ASP A 165 -21.17 10.45 -19.31
CA ASP A 165 -21.04 11.49 -20.34
C ASP A 165 -20.68 12.90 -19.80
N TYR A 166 -20.77 13.14 -18.51
CA TYR A 166 -20.55 14.46 -17.89
C TYR A 166 -19.47 14.49 -16.81
N MET A 167 -18.66 13.43 -16.67
CA MET A 167 -17.67 13.35 -15.59
C MET A 167 -16.39 14.11 -15.94
N PRO A 168 -15.88 14.95 -15.01
CA PRO A 168 -14.66 15.72 -15.24
C PRO A 168 -13.43 14.81 -15.25
N LEU A 169 -12.74 14.79 -16.38
CA LEU A 169 -11.53 13.98 -16.62
C LEU A 169 -10.39 14.27 -15.61
N ILE A 170 -10.47 15.39 -14.92
CA ILE A 170 -9.47 15.81 -13.94
C ILE A 170 -9.30 14.78 -12.79
N PHE A 171 -10.36 14.05 -12.41
CA PHE A 171 -10.31 13.06 -11.35
C PHE A 171 -9.63 11.75 -11.76
N VAL A 172 -9.57 11.45 -13.06
CA VAL A 172 -8.82 10.32 -13.61
C VAL A 172 -7.32 10.64 -13.61
N LEU A 173 -6.96 11.91 -13.82
CA LEU A 173 -5.58 12.38 -13.85
C LEU A 173 -4.98 12.53 -12.44
N ALA A 174 -3.65 12.63 -12.37
CA ALA A 174 -2.91 12.77 -11.12
C ALA A 174 -3.33 13.96 -10.24
N PRO A 175 -3.66 15.17 -10.77
CA PRO A 175 -4.15 16.27 -9.94
C PRO A 175 -5.42 15.93 -9.16
N GLY A 176 -6.35 15.18 -9.76
CA GLY A 176 -7.55 14.73 -9.07
C GLY A 176 -7.27 13.74 -7.94
N ALA A 177 -6.24 12.91 -8.09
CA ALA A 177 -5.81 12.01 -7.03
C ALA A 177 -5.38 12.78 -5.77
N PHE A 178 -4.64 13.89 -5.93
CA PHE A 178 -4.25 14.75 -4.81
C PHE A 178 -5.44 15.40 -4.12
N LEU A 179 -6.42 15.89 -4.88
CA LEU A 179 -7.64 16.49 -4.32
C LEU A 179 -8.43 15.46 -3.50
N VAL A 180 -8.70 14.29 -4.09
CA VAL A 180 -9.43 13.20 -3.40
C VAL A 180 -8.68 12.75 -2.15
N LEU A 181 -7.37 12.56 -2.24
CA LEU A 181 -6.54 12.17 -1.10
C LEU A 181 -6.61 13.22 0.01
N GLY A 182 -6.49 14.52 -0.30
CA GLY A 182 -6.58 15.60 0.67
C GLY A 182 -7.92 15.61 1.41
N TYR A 183 -9.03 15.46 0.69
CA TYR A 183 -10.37 15.37 1.32
C TYR A 183 -10.50 14.13 2.20
N LEU A 184 -10.05 12.96 1.74
CA LEU A 184 -10.12 11.73 2.53
C LEU A 184 -9.22 11.78 3.76
N MET A 185 -8.05 12.42 3.69
CA MET A 185 -7.19 12.62 4.86
C MET A 185 -7.87 13.47 5.93
N VAL A 186 -8.51 14.57 5.55
CA VAL A 186 -9.24 15.44 6.49
C VAL A 186 -10.40 14.68 7.11
N LEU A 187 -11.17 13.94 6.30
CA LEU A 187 -12.30 13.14 6.78
C LEU A 187 -11.85 12.05 7.74
N PHE A 188 -10.80 11.31 7.38
CA PHE A 188 -10.25 10.23 8.21
C PHE A 188 -9.72 10.77 9.54
N ASN A 189 -8.95 11.86 9.54
CA ASN A 189 -8.42 12.46 10.74
C ASN A 189 -9.53 13.02 11.65
N LYS A 190 -10.61 13.53 11.08
CA LYS A 190 -11.79 13.99 11.87
C LYS A 190 -12.53 12.83 12.52
N LEU A 191 -12.63 11.68 11.83
CA LEU A 191 -13.25 10.47 12.36
C LEU A 191 -12.36 9.76 13.39
N ALA A 192 -11.05 9.72 13.16
CA ALA A 192 -10.09 9.07 14.06
C ALA A 192 -9.84 9.86 15.37
N LYS A 193 -10.11 11.18 15.40
CA LYS A 193 -10.02 12.02 16.61
C LYS A 193 -11.24 11.92 17.53
N LYS A 194 -12.27 11.24 17.13
CA LYS A 194 -13.45 10.96 17.95
C LYS A 194 -13.33 9.59 18.64
#